data_92c0851b92312851d0ef48ec81b5f0ff
#
_entry.id   92c0851b92312851d0ef48ec81b5f0ff
#
_cell.length_a   1.000
_cell.length_b   1.000
_cell.length_c   1.000
_cell.angle_alpha   90.00
_cell.angle_beta   90.00
_cell.angle_gamma   90.00
#
_symmetry.space_group_name_H-M   'P 1'
#
loop_
_entity.id
_entity.type
_entity.pdbx_description
1 polymer ?
#
loop_
_entity_poly.entity_id
_entity_poly.type
_entity_poly.pdbx_seq_one_letter_code
_entity_poly.pdbx_strand_id
1 'polypeptide(L)'
;MCRGEYPSYKLKELNRFDIQLHIKEEEKNILKKGCIEFLAFSYYSSHVSSMVKDEDIQGNLIQNIKGKNNPYLKSSQWGWSIDPMGLRIALNEFYDRYELPLFIVENGLGARDDAKQLPYINDDYRIEYLREHIAAARDAVTIDGVDLMGYLVWGFIDIVSGVTGEMDKRYGLIYVDRNNKGQGSNLRYKKKSFEWYQKVIASQGEEL
;
A
#
# COMPACT_ATOMS: atom_id res chain seq x y z
N MET A 1 15.15 -8.72 10.29
CA MET A 1 15.51 -7.39 9.77
C MET A 1 15.50 -6.34 10.89
N CYS A 2 14.39 -6.03 11.56
CA CYS A 2 14.34 -4.94 12.55
C CYS A 2 15.14 -5.22 13.84
N ARG A 3 15.25 -6.46 14.28
CA ARG A 3 15.88 -6.83 15.57
C ARG A 3 17.20 -7.61 15.44
N GLY A 4 17.60 -7.94 14.22
CA GLY A 4 18.81 -8.70 13.95
C GLY A 4 18.82 -10.13 14.52
N GLU A 5 17.62 -10.70 14.74
CA GLU A 5 17.46 -12.05 15.26
C GLU A 5 16.17 -12.72 14.73
N TYR A 6 16.14 -14.03 14.81
CA TYR A 6 14.90 -14.77 14.52
C TYR A 6 13.92 -14.65 15.68
N PRO A 7 12.65 -14.35 15.44
CA PRO A 7 11.65 -14.30 16.49
C PRO A 7 11.41 -15.71 17.09
N SER A 8 11.10 -15.77 18.37
CA SER A 8 10.93 -17.03 19.10
C SER A 8 9.89 -17.97 18.49
N TYR A 9 8.80 -17.42 17.94
CA TYR A 9 7.78 -18.22 17.27
C TYR A 9 8.32 -18.91 16.02
N LYS A 10 9.21 -18.25 15.27
CA LYS A 10 9.82 -18.83 14.07
C LYS A 10 10.78 -19.96 14.41
N LEU A 11 11.56 -19.81 15.47
CA LEU A 11 12.41 -20.89 15.98
C LEU A 11 11.59 -22.10 16.40
N LYS A 12 10.45 -21.89 17.09
CA LYS A 12 9.53 -22.96 17.44
C LYS A 12 8.87 -23.63 16.23
N GLU A 13 8.52 -22.85 15.21
CA GLU A 13 7.98 -23.37 13.95
C GLU A 13 9.01 -24.27 13.26
N LEU A 14 10.25 -23.82 13.13
CA LEU A 14 11.34 -24.62 12.55
C LEU A 14 11.55 -25.94 13.30
N ASN A 15 11.56 -25.89 14.63
CA ASN A 15 11.67 -27.09 15.45
C ASN A 15 10.52 -28.10 15.24
N ARG A 16 9.29 -27.63 14.92
CA ARG A 16 8.17 -28.54 14.59
C ARG A 16 8.38 -29.28 13.27
N PHE A 17 9.21 -28.76 12.38
CA PHE A 17 9.59 -29.39 11.11
C PHE A 17 10.95 -30.07 11.19
N ASP A 18 11.49 -30.29 12.39
CA ASP A 18 12.82 -30.89 12.63
C ASP A 18 13.96 -30.13 11.94
N ILE A 19 13.78 -28.80 11.70
CA ILE A 19 14.78 -27.93 11.12
C ILE A 19 15.58 -27.27 12.24
N GLN A 20 16.85 -27.62 12.38
CA GLN A 20 17.78 -26.99 13.31
C GLN A 20 18.63 -25.94 12.59
N LEU A 21 18.58 -24.71 13.08
CA LEU A 21 19.45 -23.64 12.61
C LEU A 21 20.78 -23.67 13.37
N HIS A 22 21.86 -23.99 12.66
CA HIS A 22 23.21 -23.94 13.23
C HIS A 22 23.84 -22.58 12.94
N ILE A 23 23.40 -21.53 13.68
CA ILE A 23 23.87 -20.16 13.50
C ILE A 23 25.08 -19.93 14.43
N LYS A 24 26.24 -19.61 13.85
CA LYS A 24 27.46 -19.26 14.56
C LYS A 24 27.36 -17.87 15.20
N GLU A 25 28.17 -17.59 16.21
CA GLU A 25 28.19 -16.25 16.84
C GLU A 25 28.56 -15.12 15.86
N GLU A 26 29.45 -15.39 14.93
CA GLU A 26 29.81 -14.42 13.88
C GLU A 26 28.59 -14.07 13.00
N GLU A 27 27.76 -15.06 12.64
CA GLU A 27 26.55 -14.87 11.85
C GLU A 27 25.48 -14.11 12.64
N LYS A 28 25.34 -14.35 13.94
CA LYS A 28 24.47 -13.54 14.81
C LYS A 28 24.90 -12.08 14.87
N ASN A 29 26.21 -11.85 14.91
CA ASN A 29 26.75 -10.48 14.88
C ASN A 29 26.50 -9.79 13.54
N ILE A 30 26.59 -10.51 12.42
CA ILE A 30 26.22 -9.99 11.10
C ILE A 30 24.74 -9.61 11.08
N LEU A 31 23.84 -10.49 11.56
CA LEU A 31 22.41 -10.20 11.63
C LEU A 31 22.10 -8.97 12.48
N LYS A 32 22.75 -8.81 13.64
CA LYS A 32 22.59 -7.63 14.51
C LYS A 32 23.08 -6.34 13.88
N LYS A 33 24.22 -6.38 13.18
CA LYS A 33 24.75 -5.23 12.47
C LYS A 33 23.98 -4.87 11.21
N GLY A 34 23.27 -5.82 10.62
CA GLY A 34 22.46 -5.66 9.42
C GLY A 34 21.00 -5.28 9.68
N CYS A 35 20.68 -4.68 10.83
CA CYS A 35 19.35 -4.15 11.10
C CYS A 35 19.04 -2.96 10.20
N ILE A 36 17.76 -2.83 9.84
CA ILE A 36 17.27 -1.66 9.09
C ILE A 36 17.19 -0.43 9.99
N GLU A 37 17.39 0.75 9.40
CA GLU A 37 17.31 2.03 10.09
C GLU A 37 15.90 2.65 10.06
N PHE A 38 15.08 2.22 9.13
CA PHE A 38 13.65 2.58 9.01
C PHE A 38 12.87 1.44 8.40
N LEU A 39 11.56 1.40 8.63
CA LEU A 39 10.66 0.39 8.07
C LEU A 39 9.80 0.99 6.95
N ALA A 40 10.04 0.54 5.72
CA ALA A 40 9.24 0.90 4.56
C ALA A 40 8.20 -0.19 4.26
N PHE A 41 6.97 0.23 3.90
CA PHE A 41 5.91 -0.70 3.55
C PHE A 41 4.91 -0.10 2.56
N SER A 42 4.19 -0.99 1.86
CA SER A 42 3.08 -0.64 0.97
C SER A 42 1.76 -0.92 1.67
N TYR A 43 0.78 -0.04 1.50
CA TYR A 43 -0.57 -0.23 2.03
C TYR A 43 -1.63 0.00 0.95
N TYR A 44 -2.54 -0.95 0.76
CA TYR A 44 -3.60 -0.84 -0.23
C TYR A 44 -4.98 -1.21 0.30
N SER A 45 -5.06 -2.18 1.17
CA SER A 45 -6.34 -2.66 1.69
C SER A 45 -6.16 -3.51 2.94
N SER A 46 -7.23 -3.65 3.71
CA SER A 46 -7.35 -4.62 4.81
C SER A 46 -8.21 -5.81 4.40
N HIS A 47 -8.03 -6.94 5.08
CA HIS A 47 -8.80 -8.15 4.88
C HIS A 47 -9.28 -8.71 6.20
N VAL A 48 -10.48 -9.30 6.17
CA VAL A 48 -11.04 -10.01 7.33
C VAL A 48 -10.66 -11.48 7.26
N SER A 49 -10.05 -11.99 8.32
CA SER A 49 -9.85 -13.43 8.47
C SER A 49 -11.14 -14.10 8.97
N SER A 50 -11.55 -15.21 8.35
CA SER A 50 -12.75 -15.94 8.71
C SER A 50 -12.48 -17.43 8.82
N MET A 51 -13.08 -18.08 9.81
CA MET A 51 -13.06 -19.55 9.95
C MET A 51 -13.98 -20.25 8.92
N VAL A 52 -14.91 -19.52 8.34
CA VAL A 52 -15.84 -20.05 7.31
C VAL A 52 -15.11 -20.11 5.98
N LYS A 53 -15.06 -21.29 5.38
CA LYS A 53 -14.56 -21.47 4.02
C LYS A 53 -15.56 -20.84 3.05
N ASP A 54 -15.21 -19.72 2.45
CA ASP A 54 -15.97 -19.18 1.33
C ASP A 54 -15.27 -19.53 0.03
N GLU A 55 -16.04 -20.07 -0.90
CA GLU A 55 -15.58 -20.44 -2.24
C GLU A 55 -15.37 -19.20 -3.14
N ASP A 56 -15.91 -18.04 -2.74
CA ASP A 56 -15.93 -16.79 -3.54
C ASP A 56 -14.88 -15.74 -3.14
N ILE A 57 -13.83 -16.11 -2.43
CA ILE A 57 -12.83 -15.13 -2.04
C ILE A 57 -11.86 -14.86 -3.19
N GLN A 58 -12.08 -13.76 -3.89
CA GLN A 58 -11.05 -13.19 -4.77
C GLN A 58 -9.90 -12.64 -3.92
N GLY A 59 -8.84 -13.44 -3.78
CA GLY A 59 -7.63 -13.01 -3.07
C GLY A 59 -6.89 -11.92 -3.84
N ASN A 60 -6.09 -11.14 -3.13
CA ASN A 60 -5.08 -10.31 -3.77
C ASN A 60 -4.04 -11.24 -4.43
N LEU A 61 -3.97 -11.20 -5.76
CA LEU A 61 -3.10 -12.09 -6.54
C LEU A 61 -1.61 -11.98 -6.16
N ILE A 62 -1.17 -10.83 -5.67
CA ILE A 62 0.23 -10.62 -5.26
C ILE A 62 0.61 -11.49 -4.06
N GLN A 63 -0.34 -11.80 -3.19
CA GLN A 63 -0.01 -12.38 -1.88
C GLN A 63 -0.66 -13.73 -1.61
N ASN A 64 -1.48 -14.29 -2.51
CA ASN A 64 -2.30 -15.47 -2.25
C ASN A 64 -3.08 -15.37 -0.92
N ILE A 65 -3.31 -14.16 -0.42
CA ILE A 65 -4.05 -13.92 0.82
C ILE A 65 -5.53 -14.05 0.49
N LYS A 66 -6.09 -15.16 0.91
CA LYS A 66 -7.54 -15.36 0.90
C LYS A 66 -8.12 -14.68 2.12
N GLY A 67 -8.89 -13.63 1.94
CA GLY A 67 -9.58 -12.91 3.00
C GLY A 67 -10.93 -12.39 2.52
N LYS A 68 -11.89 -12.26 3.42
CA LYS A 68 -13.16 -11.60 3.13
C LYS A 68 -13.00 -10.10 3.14
N ASN A 69 -13.74 -9.42 2.28
CA ASN A 69 -13.91 -7.99 2.41
C ASN A 69 -14.71 -7.68 3.69
N ASN A 70 -14.34 -6.60 4.36
CA ASN A 70 -15.12 -6.09 5.47
C ASN A 70 -16.44 -5.52 4.93
N PRO A 71 -17.62 -6.04 5.36
CA PRO A 71 -18.92 -5.59 4.86
C PRO A 71 -19.24 -4.13 5.22
N TYR A 72 -18.52 -3.53 6.15
CA TYR A 72 -18.69 -2.14 6.57
C TYR A 72 -17.81 -1.15 5.80
N LEU A 73 -16.93 -1.64 4.91
CA LEU A 73 -16.04 -0.81 4.11
C LEU A 73 -16.46 -0.79 2.64
N LYS A 74 -16.26 0.35 1.99
CA LYS A 74 -16.36 0.44 0.53
C LYS A 74 -15.26 -0.40 -0.11
N SER A 75 -15.50 -0.90 -1.32
CA SER A 75 -14.50 -1.60 -2.11
C SER A 75 -14.19 -0.88 -3.41
N SER A 76 -12.96 -0.99 -3.87
CA SER A 76 -12.55 -0.54 -5.20
C SER A 76 -13.21 -1.38 -6.29
N GLN A 77 -13.09 -0.96 -7.56
CA GLN A 77 -13.59 -1.74 -8.72
C GLN A 77 -12.90 -3.10 -8.88
N TRP A 78 -11.80 -3.34 -8.18
CA TRP A 78 -11.10 -4.64 -8.11
C TRP A 78 -11.34 -5.38 -6.79
N GLY A 79 -12.37 -5.00 -6.03
CA GLY A 79 -12.78 -5.69 -4.81
C GLY A 79 -11.86 -5.45 -3.60
N TRP A 80 -10.97 -4.47 -3.65
CA TRP A 80 -10.10 -4.15 -2.50
C TRP A 80 -10.81 -3.21 -1.54
N SER A 81 -10.84 -3.58 -0.26
CA SER A 81 -11.41 -2.73 0.79
C SER A 81 -10.66 -1.40 0.88
N ILE A 82 -11.40 -0.29 0.93
CA ILE A 82 -10.86 1.04 1.16
C ILE A 82 -10.90 1.28 2.66
N ASP A 83 -9.72 1.27 3.31
CA ASP A 83 -9.62 1.31 4.77
C ASP A 83 -8.52 2.27 5.26
N PRO A 84 -8.81 3.57 5.29
CA PRO A 84 -7.87 4.57 5.82
C PRO A 84 -7.55 4.35 7.31
N MET A 85 -8.53 3.90 8.10
CA MET A 85 -8.32 3.59 9.53
C MET A 85 -7.37 2.41 9.70
N GLY A 86 -7.47 1.41 8.83
CA GLY A 86 -6.52 0.28 8.81
C GLY A 86 -5.08 0.72 8.55
N LEU A 87 -4.87 1.76 7.73
CA LEU A 87 -3.54 2.36 7.57
C LEU A 87 -3.03 2.98 8.88
N ARG A 88 -3.87 3.77 9.57
CA ARG A 88 -3.50 4.38 10.86
C ARG A 88 -3.17 3.33 11.92
N ILE A 89 -3.96 2.26 11.99
CA ILE A 89 -3.72 1.12 12.88
C ILE A 89 -2.37 0.45 12.53
N ALA A 90 -2.11 0.18 11.26
CA ALA A 90 -0.86 -0.45 10.82
C ALA A 90 0.37 0.40 11.17
N LEU A 91 0.28 1.73 11.01
CA LEU A 91 1.33 2.66 11.40
C LEU A 91 1.63 2.58 12.90
N ASN A 92 0.58 2.62 13.75
CA ASN A 92 0.74 2.48 15.19
C ASN A 92 1.33 1.12 15.58
N GLU A 93 0.81 0.01 15.05
CA GLU A 93 1.31 -1.33 15.35
C GLU A 93 2.78 -1.53 14.95
N PHE A 94 3.21 -0.98 13.81
CA PHE A 94 4.59 -1.08 13.39
C PHE A 94 5.50 -0.20 14.25
N TYR A 95 5.07 1.02 14.56
CA TYR A 95 5.86 1.92 15.37
C TYR A 95 6.01 1.41 16.81
N ASP A 96 4.92 1.00 17.46
CA ASP A 96 4.96 0.42 18.83
C ASP A 96 5.83 -0.85 18.91
N ARG A 97 5.86 -1.63 17.82
CA ARG A 97 6.61 -2.89 17.81
C ARG A 97 8.10 -2.71 17.61
N TYR A 98 8.48 -1.77 16.76
CA TYR A 98 9.86 -1.67 16.27
C TYR A 98 10.58 -0.39 16.69
N GLU A 99 9.85 0.65 17.06
CA GLU A 99 10.39 1.98 17.42
C GLU A 99 11.36 2.52 16.36
N LEU A 100 11.07 2.24 15.10
CA LEU A 100 11.83 2.70 13.94
C LEU A 100 11.01 3.70 13.14
N PRO A 101 11.65 4.71 12.50
CA PRO A 101 10.95 5.56 11.56
C PRO A 101 10.24 4.74 10.48
N LEU A 102 9.03 5.13 10.10
CA LEU A 102 8.21 4.45 9.10
C LEU A 102 8.19 5.23 7.79
N PHE A 103 8.00 4.51 6.67
CA PHE A 103 7.86 5.13 5.36
C PHE A 103 6.80 4.39 4.54
N ILE A 104 5.73 5.09 4.16
CA ILE A 104 4.73 4.55 3.23
C ILE A 104 5.27 4.74 1.82
N VAL A 105 5.80 3.67 1.22
CA VAL A 105 6.42 3.71 -0.12
C VAL A 105 5.41 3.49 -1.24
N GLU A 106 4.23 2.97 -0.93
CA GLU A 106 3.15 2.82 -1.90
C GLU A 106 1.78 2.89 -1.21
N ASN A 107 0.92 3.75 -1.73
CA ASN A 107 -0.52 3.74 -1.50
C ASN A 107 -1.23 4.33 -2.72
N GLY A 108 -2.33 3.75 -3.17
CA GLY A 108 -3.03 4.23 -4.36
C GLY A 108 -4.26 3.42 -4.71
N LEU A 109 -5.12 4.00 -5.53
CA LEU A 109 -6.36 3.40 -6.00
C LEU A 109 -6.26 3.02 -7.46
N GLY A 110 -6.36 1.72 -7.75
CA GLY A 110 -6.61 1.24 -9.11
C GLY A 110 -8.06 1.47 -9.50
N ALA A 111 -8.30 2.24 -10.56
CA ALA A 111 -9.63 2.58 -11.04
C ALA A 111 -9.67 2.67 -12.57
N ARG A 112 -10.85 2.49 -13.17
CA ARG A 112 -11.08 2.78 -14.60
C ARG A 112 -11.39 4.25 -14.75
N ASP A 113 -10.54 4.95 -15.50
CA ASP A 113 -10.78 6.34 -15.88
C ASP A 113 -11.67 6.40 -17.13
N ASP A 114 -12.49 7.44 -17.21
CA ASP A 114 -13.32 7.67 -18.40
C ASP A 114 -12.54 8.48 -19.46
N ALA A 115 -11.99 7.77 -20.45
CA ALA A 115 -11.23 8.37 -21.55
C ALA A 115 -12.05 9.35 -22.41
N LYS A 116 -13.40 9.35 -22.32
CA LYS A 116 -14.24 10.33 -23.03
C LYS A 116 -14.06 11.73 -22.50
N GLN A 117 -13.48 11.89 -21.30
CA GLN A 117 -13.21 13.19 -20.69
C GLN A 117 -11.90 13.83 -21.16
N LEU A 118 -11.11 13.16 -21.99
CA LEU A 118 -9.86 13.74 -22.49
C LEU A 118 -10.10 15.10 -23.18
N PRO A 119 -9.20 16.04 -23.02
CA PRO A 119 -7.84 15.94 -22.44
C PRO A 119 -7.75 16.10 -20.93
N TYR A 120 -8.85 16.20 -20.19
CA TYR A 120 -8.87 16.39 -18.73
C TYR A 120 -9.83 15.41 -18.06
N ILE A 121 -9.28 14.51 -17.25
CA ILE A 121 -10.05 13.50 -16.53
C ILE A 121 -10.35 13.97 -15.11
N ASN A 122 -11.64 14.00 -14.77
CA ASN A 122 -12.11 14.25 -13.41
C ASN A 122 -12.10 12.94 -12.61
N ASP A 123 -11.06 12.72 -11.81
CA ASP A 123 -10.87 11.54 -10.98
C ASP A 123 -11.06 11.85 -9.48
N ASP A 124 -12.18 12.51 -9.11
CA ASP A 124 -12.54 12.86 -7.73
C ASP A 124 -12.53 11.63 -6.79
N TYR A 125 -12.89 10.45 -7.29
CA TYR A 125 -12.81 9.19 -6.54
C TYR A 125 -11.39 8.85 -6.09
N ARG A 126 -10.36 9.24 -6.86
CA ARG A 126 -8.95 9.07 -6.51
C ARG A 126 -8.51 10.09 -5.48
N ILE A 127 -8.97 11.33 -5.65
CA ILE A 127 -8.74 12.41 -4.68
C ILE A 127 -9.34 12.03 -3.33
N GLU A 128 -10.60 11.56 -3.28
CA GLU A 128 -11.25 11.11 -2.06
C GLU A 128 -10.44 10.01 -1.36
N TYR A 129 -10.07 8.96 -2.11
CA TYR A 129 -9.25 7.87 -1.58
C TYR A 129 -7.94 8.35 -0.96
N LEU A 130 -7.17 9.15 -1.70
CA LEU A 130 -5.87 9.66 -1.25
C LEU A 130 -6.02 10.61 -0.06
N ARG A 131 -7.03 11.48 -0.09
CA ARG A 131 -7.35 12.41 1.00
C ARG A 131 -7.59 11.67 2.31
N GLU A 132 -8.43 10.65 2.30
CA GLU A 132 -8.75 9.87 3.49
C GLU A 132 -7.52 9.13 4.04
N HIS A 133 -6.70 8.54 3.18
CA HIS A 133 -5.48 7.83 3.61
C HIS A 133 -4.40 8.79 4.11
N ILE A 134 -4.20 9.93 3.45
CA ILE A 134 -3.23 10.94 3.91
C ILE A 134 -3.70 11.57 5.23
N ALA A 135 -4.99 11.82 5.40
CA ALA A 135 -5.55 12.30 6.67
C ALA A 135 -5.28 11.29 7.80
N ALA A 136 -5.51 9.99 7.55
CA ALA A 136 -5.22 8.93 8.53
C ALA A 136 -3.73 8.84 8.88
N ALA A 137 -2.84 9.00 7.88
CA ALA A 137 -1.40 9.04 8.10
C ALA A 137 -0.97 10.29 8.89
N ARG A 138 -1.55 11.46 8.59
CA ARG A 138 -1.32 12.70 9.35
C ARG A 138 -1.77 12.56 10.81
N ASP A 139 -2.93 11.95 11.03
CA ASP A 139 -3.43 11.70 12.38
C ASP A 139 -2.52 10.76 13.18
N ALA A 140 -1.97 9.73 12.53
CA ALA A 140 -0.97 8.85 13.15
C ALA A 140 0.26 9.64 13.63
N VAL A 141 0.69 10.64 12.87
CA VAL A 141 1.83 11.51 13.25
C VAL A 141 1.41 12.51 14.34
N THR A 142 0.32 13.25 14.13
CA THR A 142 0.00 14.42 14.93
C THR A 142 -0.75 14.09 16.22
N ILE A 143 -1.48 12.99 16.26
CA ILE A 143 -2.29 12.56 17.41
C ILE A 143 -1.61 11.39 18.11
N ASP A 144 -1.14 10.39 17.36
CA ASP A 144 -0.63 9.15 17.93
C ASP A 144 0.90 9.17 18.16
N GLY A 145 1.63 10.15 17.59
CA GLY A 145 3.06 10.33 17.81
C GLY A 145 3.95 9.39 16.99
N VAL A 146 3.45 8.80 15.91
CA VAL A 146 4.22 7.94 15.02
C VAL A 146 5.27 8.75 14.26
N ASP A 147 6.52 8.27 14.23
CA ASP A 147 7.58 8.84 13.40
C ASP A 147 7.44 8.34 11.96
N LEU A 148 6.74 9.12 11.12
CA LEU A 148 6.52 8.84 9.70
C LEU A 148 7.35 9.77 8.83
N MET A 149 8.34 9.22 8.13
CA MET A 149 9.26 9.95 7.25
C MET A 149 8.58 10.51 6.00
N GLY A 150 7.56 9.83 5.48
CA GLY A 150 6.91 10.27 4.27
C GLY A 150 5.87 9.29 3.71
N TYR A 151 5.23 9.75 2.63
CA TYR A 151 4.16 9.04 1.94
C TYR A 151 4.33 9.20 0.43
N LEU A 152 4.35 8.08 -0.30
CA LEU A 152 4.41 8.05 -1.74
C LEU A 152 3.15 7.45 -2.34
N VAL A 153 2.61 8.10 -3.35
CA VAL A 153 1.49 7.53 -4.11
C VAL A 153 1.98 6.47 -5.10
N TRP A 154 1.24 5.40 -5.22
CA TRP A 154 1.37 4.43 -6.31
C TRP A 154 0.31 4.72 -7.38
N GLY A 155 0.64 5.06 -8.59
CA GLY A 155 1.85 5.49 -9.25
C GLY A 155 1.63 6.92 -9.73
N PHE A 156 2.73 7.58 -10.04
CA PHE A 156 2.66 8.95 -10.54
C PHE A 156 2.00 9.04 -11.94
N ILE A 157 2.29 8.09 -12.80
CA ILE A 157 1.77 7.94 -14.15
C ILE A 157 1.08 6.59 -14.30
N ASP A 158 0.08 6.49 -15.19
CA ASP A 158 -0.54 5.19 -15.49
C ASP A 158 0.49 4.22 -16.03
N ILE A 159 0.50 3.03 -15.44
CA ILE A 159 1.37 1.90 -15.82
C ILE A 159 0.53 0.65 -16.01
N VAL A 160 1.09 -0.34 -16.67
CA VAL A 160 0.49 -1.67 -16.74
C VAL A 160 0.49 -2.28 -15.34
N SER A 161 -0.66 -2.79 -14.89
CA SER A 161 -0.78 -3.48 -13.61
C SER A 161 0.14 -4.70 -13.59
N GLY A 162 1.06 -4.74 -12.60
CA GLY A 162 2.05 -5.82 -12.49
C GLY A 162 1.46 -7.19 -12.21
N VAL A 163 0.24 -7.25 -11.67
CA VAL A 163 -0.42 -8.51 -11.31
C VAL A 163 -1.39 -8.99 -12.37
N THR A 164 -2.23 -8.07 -12.87
CA THR A 164 -3.29 -8.42 -13.82
C THR A 164 -2.90 -8.23 -15.28
N GLY A 165 -1.75 -7.57 -15.53
CA GLY A 165 -1.25 -7.32 -16.87
C GLY A 165 -2.10 -6.35 -17.69
N GLU A 166 -2.99 -5.59 -17.03
CA GLU A 166 -3.94 -4.69 -17.69
C GLU A 166 -3.58 -3.22 -17.50
N MET A 167 -3.86 -2.41 -18.52
CA MET A 167 -3.69 -0.96 -18.50
C MET A 167 -4.90 -0.25 -17.90
N ASP A 168 -6.09 -0.86 -17.95
CA ASP A 168 -7.34 -0.28 -17.48
C ASP A 168 -7.39 -0.11 -15.96
N LYS A 169 -6.58 -0.84 -15.21
CA LYS A 169 -6.39 -0.65 -13.77
C LYS A 169 -5.43 0.51 -13.51
N ARG A 170 -5.95 1.72 -13.67
CA ARG A 170 -5.16 2.94 -13.65
C ARG A 170 -4.95 3.45 -12.24
N TYR A 171 -3.70 3.70 -11.89
CA TYR A 171 -3.29 4.26 -10.60
C TYR A 171 -2.79 5.70 -10.71
N GLY A 172 -2.35 6.10 -11.90
CA GLY A 172 -1.63 7.34 -12.12
C GLY A 172 -2.44 8.61 -11.86
N LEU A 173 -1.73 9.67 -11.49
CA LEU A 173 -2.21 11.05 -11.50
C LEU A 173 -2.12 11.65 -12.91
N ILE A 174 -1.39 10.97 -13.79
CA ILE A 174 -1.27 11.27 -15.21
C ILE A 174 -1.82 10.10 -16.00
N TYR A 175 -2.82 10.38 -16.83
CA TYR A 175 -3.40 9.42 -17.76
C TYR A 175 -2.43 9.16 -18.93
N VAL A 176 -2.29 7.90 -19.32
CA VAL A 176 -1.59 7.50 -20.54
C VAL A 176 -2.60 6.94 -21.53
N ASP A 177 -2.68 7.53 -22.71
CA ASP A 177 -3.56 7.05 -23.78
C ASP A 177 -3.03 5.74 -24.37
N ARG A 178 -3.34 4.65 -23.67
CA ARG A 178 -3.02 3.27 -24.04
C ARG A 178 -4.07 2.33 -23.45
N ASN A 179 -4.49 1.35 -24.24
CA ASN A 179 -5.44 0.31 -23.80
C ASN A 179 -4.75 -1.02 -23.48
N ASN A 180 -5.53 -2.01 -23.02
CA ASN A 180 -5.03 -3.36 -22.69
C ASN A 180 -4.40 -4.12 -23.87
N LYS A 181 -4.72 -3.74 -25.11
CA LYS A 181 -4.14 -4.32 -26.33
C LYS A 181 -2.84 -3.62 -26.77
N GLY A 182 -2.38 -2.64 -25.98
CA GLY A 182 -1.20 -1.85 -26.32
C GLY A 182 -1.41 -0.82 -27.41
N GLN A 183 -2.65 -0.46 -27.73
CA GLN A 183 -3.04 0.54 -28.73
C GLN A 183 -3.32 1.88 -28.04
N GLY A 184 -3.08 2.98 -28.76
CA GLY A 184 -3.27 4.34 -28.30
C GLY A 184 -2.12 5.24 -28.79
N SER A 185 -2.25 6.52 -28.55
CA SER A 185 -1.24 7.52 -28.95
C SER A 185 -0.02 7.58 -28.01
N ASN A 186 -0.13 6.99 -26.83
CA ASN A 186 0.81 7.14 -25.71
C ASN A 186 0.97 8.60 -25.20
N LEU A 187 0.09 9.50 -25.58
CA LEU A 187 0.06 10.86 -25.03
C LEU A 187 -0.29 10.81 -23.53
N ARG A 188 0.21 11.80 -22.80
CA ARG A 188 0.03 11.91 -21.35
C ARG A 188 -0.82 13.15 -21.05
N TYR A 189 -1.80 12.96 -20.17
CA TYR A 189 -2.72 14.02 -19.77
C TYR A 189 -2.80 14.06 -18.23
N LYS A 190 -2.62 15.24 -17.66
CA LYS A 190 -2.82 15.43 -16.21
C LYS A 190 -4.28 15.18 -15.88
N LYS A 191 -4.52 14.43 -14.79
CA LYS A 191 -5.85 14.25 -14.21
C LYS A 191 -6.08 15.34 -13.15
N LYS A 192 -7.30 15.50 -12.67
CA LYS A 192 -7.63 16.42 -11.59
C LYS A 192 -6.83 16.16 -10.33
N SER A 193 -6.61 14.89 -10.02
CA SER A 193 -5.79 14.45 -8.88
C SER A 193 -4.33 14.95 -8.95
N PHE A 194 -3.78 15.19 -10.12
CA PHE A 194 -2.42 15.74 -10.27
C PHE A 194 -2.29 17.12 -9.62
N GLU A 195 -3.20 18.02 -9.94
CA GLU A 195 -3.17 19.40 -9.42
C GLU A 195 -3.51 19.44 -7.93
N TRP A 196 -4.43 18.59 -7.50
CA TRP A 196 -4.75 18.44 -6.09
C TRP A 196 -3.55 17.92 -5.30
N TYR A 197 -2.89 16.85 -5.76
CA TYR A 197 -1.75 16.26 -5.05
C TYR A 197 -0.53 17.19 -5.04
N GLN A 198 -0.35 18.03 -6.07
CA GLN A 198 0.68 19.08 -6.07
C GLN A 198 0.48 20.06 -4.89
N LYS A 199 -0.77 20.43 -4.58
CA LYS A 199 -1.08 21.28 -3.43
C LYS A 199 -0.83 20.57 -2.10
N VAL A 200 -1.21 19.29 -2.01
CA VAL A 200 -0.93 18.45 -0.84
C VAL A 200 0.57 18.40 -0.55
N ILE A 201 1.41 18.21 -1.57
CA ILE A 201 2.87 18.21 -1.40
C ILE A 201 3.36 19.59 -0.94
N ALA A 202 2.88 20.66 -1.58
CA ALA A 202 3.31 22.03 -1.25
C ALA A 202 2.95 22.44 0.18
N SER A 203 1.81 21.95 0.70
CA SER A 203 1.35 22.20 2.06
C SER A 203 1.84 21.15 3.08
N GLN A 204 2.67 20.19 2.65
CA GLN A 204 3.12 19.06 3.50
C GLN A 204 1.95 18.27 4.12
N GLY A 205 0.82 18.16 3.41
CA GLY A 205 -0.35 17.42 3.85
C GLY A 205 -1.32 18.20 4.74
N GLU A 206 -1.12 19.50 4.93
CA GLU A 206 -2.06 20.33 5.70
C GLU A 206 -3.33 20.63 4.90
N GLU A 207 -3.21 20.90 3.60
CA GLU A 207 -4.34 21.14 2.69
C GLU A 207 -4.71 19.85 1.93
N LEU A 208 -5.80 19.20 2.35
CA LEU A 208 -6.31 17.95 1.76
C LEU A 208 -7.61 18.14 0.98
#